data_beef44b84f27a9ee158227796846a9ef
#
_entry.id   beef44b84f27a9ee158227796846a9ef
#
_cell.length_a   1.000
_cell.length_b   1.000
_cell.length_c   1.000
_cell.angle_alpha   90.00
_cell.angle_beta   90.00
_cell.angle_gamma   90.00
#
_symmetry.space_group_name_H-M   'P 1'
#
loop_
_entity.id
_entity.type
_entity.pdbx_description
1 polymer ?
#
loop_
_entity_poly.entity_id
_entity_poly.type
_entity_poly.pdbx_seq_one_letter_code
_entity_poly.pdbx_strand_id
1 'polypeptide(L)'
;MAENSDTRVRLIEVSERLFAERGINAVSLREIAAAAGQRNTSAVAYHFGTKRALVDAVYEHRLTPTTSRQLRMLESLDAQGRGKDLRSLAEVLVRPMVERLGSPEHPSWFLRFVANALYVEEIAPFDLSAQEWTRGLHLIRTRIEDCLRDLPEEIRADRWDFFIGLLLHTLAQRERLLQARGAGAQDRPSQSLLAADLVDVGLAVLTAEVSPATRRVLDSSPQ
;
A
#
# COMPACT_ATOMS: atom_id res chain seq x y z
N MET A 1 23.46 -19.62 9.54
CA MET A 1 22.05 -19.14 9.56
C MET A 1 21.96 -17.66 9.19
N ALA A 2 22.85 -16.77 9.65
CA ALA A 2 22.84 -15.34 9.30
C ALA A 2 22.99 -15.08 7.79
N GLU A 3 23.93 -15.70 7.11
CA GLU A 3 24.19 -15.53 5.67
C GLU A 3 22.99 -15.89 4.78
N ASN A 4 22.19 -16.89 5.19
CA ASN A 4 20.97 -17.29 4.47
C ASN A 4 19.84 -16.27 4.67
N SER A 5 19.76 -15.61 5.84
CA SER A 5 18.82 -14.53 6.12
C SER A 5 19.14 -13.28 5.30
N ASP A 6 20.42 -12.89 5.21
CA ASP A 6 20.87 -11.73 4.44
C ASP A 6 20.62 -11.91 2.94
N THR A 7 20.86 -13.13 2.42
CA THR A 7 20.55 -13.46 1.02
C THR A 7 19.06 -13.35 0.74
N ARG A 8 18.19 -13.84 1.63
CA ARG A 8 16.74 -13.75 1.47
C ARG A 8 16.26 -12.30 1.43
N VAL A 9 16.73 -11.47 2.35
CA VAL A 9 16.37 -10.04 2.38
C VAL A 9 16.85 -9.33 1.12
N ARG A 10 18.07 -9.58 0.67
CA ARG A 10 18.62 -9.00 -0.57
C ARG A 10 17.80 -9.38 -1.81
N LEU A 11 17.34 -10.63 -1.90
CA LEU A 11 16.45 -11.08 -2.98
C LEU A 11 15.12 -10.33 -2.96
N ILE A 12 14.53 -10.12 -1.77
CA ILE A 12 13.30 -9.33 -1.60
C ILE A 12 13.49 -7.89 -2.08
N GLU A 13 14.54 -7.20 -1.65
CA GLU A 13 14.81 -5.80 -2.00
C GLU A 13 15.09 -5.61 -3.48
N VAL A 14 15.87 -6.51 -4.09
CA VAL A 14 16.14 -6.49 -5.54
C VAL A 14 14.86 -6.75 -6.33
N SER A 15 14.03 -7.69 -5.86
CA SER A 15 12.74 -7.99 -6.50
C SER A 15 11.80 -6.81 -6.46
N GLU A 16 11.65 -6.16 -5.31
CA GLU A 16 10.84 -4.96 -5.14
C GLU A 16 11.23 -3.89 -6.15
N ARG A 17 12.54 -3.58 -6.26
CA ARG A 17 13.03 -2.62 -7.22
C ARG A 17 12.70 -3.00 -8.66
N LEU A 18 13.04 -4.21 -9.09
CA LEU A 18 12.82 -4.65 -10.47
C LEU A 18 11.33 -4.69 -10.82
N PHE A 19 10.48 -5.14 -9.89
CA PHE A 19 9.03 -5.13 -10.08
C PHE A 19 8.46 -3.71 -10.15
N ALA A 20 8.99 -2.77 -9.37
CA ALA A 20 8.61 -1.36 -9.41
C ALA A 20 9.05 -0.67 -10.72
N GLU A 21 10.22 -1.02 -11.26
CA GLU A 21 10.77 -0.43 -12.47
C GLU A 21 10.13 -0.97 -13.75
N ARG A 22 9.86 -2.27 -13.81
CA ARG A 22 9.56 -2.99 -15.06
C ARG A 22 8.20 -3.71 -15.05
N GLY A 23 7.54 -3.75 -13.91
CA GLY A 23 6.34 -4.56 -13.70
C GLY A 23 6.65 -6.02 -13.37
N ILE A 24 5.72 -6.68 -12.66
CA ILE A 24 5.95 -8.03 -12.12
C ILE A 24 6.10 -9.06 -13.23
N ASN A 25 5.25 -8.99 -14.27
CA ASN A 25 5.25 -9.99 -15.34
C ASN A 25 6.50 -9.93 -16.23
N ALA A 26 7.10 -8.77 -16.39
CA ALA A 26 8.27 -8.55 -17.23
C ALA A 26 9.60 -9.01 -16.61
N VAL A 27 9.62 -9.38 -15.32
CA VAL A 27 10.84 -9.77 -14.60
C VAL A 27 10.87 -11.25 -14.31
N SER A 28 11.94 -11.96 -14.68
CA SER A 28 12.12 -13.38 -14.40
C SER A 28 12.86 -13.63 -13.09
N LEU A 29 12.66 -14.80 -12.46
CA LEU A 29 13.40 -15.20 -11.25
C LEU A 29 14.92 -15.30 -11.50
N ARG A 30 15.35 -15.58 -12.72
CA ARG A 30 16.78 -15.62 -13.11
C ARG A 30 17.40 -14.21 -13.09
N GLU A 31 16.68 -13.22 -13.62
CA GLU A 31 17.12 -11.81 -13.59
C GLU A 31 17.25 -11.31 -12.16
N ILE A 32 16.30 -11.67 -11.28
CA ILE A 32 16.35 -11.31 -9.86
C ILE A 32 17.58 -11.93 -9.20
N ALA A 33 17.84 -13.23 -9.41
CA ALA A 33 19.02 -13.90 -8.86
C ALA A 33 20.31 -13.21 -9.34
N ALA A 34 20.43 -12.95 -10.63
CA ALA A 34 21.60 -12.28 -11.21
C ALA A 34 21.79 -10.85 -10.64
N ALA A 35 20.72 -10.06 -10.57
CA ALA A 35 20.76 -8.71 -10.01
C ALA A 35 21.08 -8.67 -8.51
N ALA A 36 20.71 -9.73 -7.76
CA ALA A 36 21.08 -9.92 -6.36
C ALA A 36 22.52 -10.45 -6.15
N GLY A 37 23.28 -10.65 -7.24
CA GLY A 37 24.65 -11.16 -7.18
C GLY A 37 24.74 -12.65 -6.85
N GLN A 38 23.65 -13.41 -7.04
CA GLN A 38 23.64 -14.85 -6.80
C GLN A 38 24.22 -15.60 -7.99
N ARG A 39 25.28 -16.36 -7.76
CA ARG A 39 25.89 -17.23 -8.79
C ARG A 39 24.96 -18.37 -9.21
N ASN A 40 24.13 -18.85 -8.28
CA ASN A 40 23.14 -19.88 -8.55
C ASN A 40 21.79 -19.23 -8.90
N THR A 41 21.37 -19.35 -10.14
CA THR A 41 20.07 -18.83 -10.61
C THR A 41 18.86 -19.52 -9.98
N SER A 42 19.06 -20.65 -9.29
CA SER A 42 18.03 -21.35 -8.51
C SER A 42 17.86 -20.78 -7.09
N ALA A 43 18.65 -19.78 -6.68
CA ALA A 43 18.58 -19.22 -5.32
C ALA A 43 17.17 -18.68 -4.99
N VAL A 44 16.51 -18.02 -5.95
CA VAL A 44 15.13 -17.51 -5.74
C VAL A 44 14.14 -18.66 -5.56
N ALA A 45 14.25 -19.70 -6.38
CA ALA A 45 13.40 -20.90 -6.27
C ALA A 45 13.65 -21.65 -4.94
N TYR A 46 14.88 -21.68 -4.47
CA TYR A 46 15.23 -22.27 -3.18
C TYR A 46 14.59 -21.51 -1.99
N HIS A 47 14.61 -20.17 -2.01
CA HIS A 47 14.10 -19.37 -0.90
C HIS A 47 12.58 -19.15 -0.93
N PHE A 48 11.96 -19.11 -2.11
CA PHE A 48 10.57 -18.69 -2.27
C PHE A 48 9.71 -19.71 -3.08
N GLY A 49 10.32 -20.64 -3.80
CA GLY A 49 9.61 -21.59 -4.63
C GLY A 49 9.02 -20.96 -5.90
N THR A 50 8.09 -20.03 -5.74
CA THR A 50 7.35 -19.40 -6.85
C THR A 50 7.52 -17.89 -6.89
N LYS A 51 7.20 -17.27 -8.04
CA LYS A 51 7.17 -15.82 -8.19
C LYS A 51 6.09 -15.18 -7.30
N ARG A 52 4.95 -15.85 -7.16
CA ARG A 52 3.88 -15.41 -6.25
C ARG A 52 4.38 -15.35 -4.80
N ALA A 53 5.00 -16.41 -4.30
CA ALA A 53 5.53 -16.42 -2.93
C ALA A 53 6.63 -15.37 -2.70
N LEU A 54 7.41 -15.03 -3.74
CA LEU A 54 8.36 -13.92 -3.67
C LEU A 54 7.64 -12.57 -3.57
N VAL A 55 6.58 -12.35 -4.34
CA VAL A 55 5.75 -11.14 -4.25
C VAL A 55 5.12 -11.03 -2.86
N ASP A 56 4.56 -12.10 -2.33
CA ASP A 56 4.00 -12.14 -0.97
C ASP A 56 5.08 -11.81 0.08
N ALA A 57 6.31 -12.29 -0.10
CA ALA A 57 7.44 -11.96 0.79
C ALA A 57 7.85 -10.48 0.70
N VAL A 58 7.74 -9.83 -0.45
CA VAL A 58 7.95 -8.37 -0.58
C VAL A 58 6.88 -7.61 0.20
N TYR A 59 5.61 -7.98 0.06
CA TYR A 59 4.52 -7.40 0.82
C TYR A 59 4.72 -7.57 2.32
N GLU A 60 4.95 -8.80 2.79
CA GLU A 60 5.18 -9.12 4.19
C GLU A 60 6.32 -8.29 4.79
N HIS A 61 7.47 -8.25 4.11
CA HIS A 61 8.65 -7.51 4.54
C HIS A 61 8.36 -6.01 4.74
N ARG A 62 7.56 -5.42 3.86
CA ARG A 62 7.25 -3.99 3.90
C ARG A 62 6.03 -3.65 4.73
N LEU A 63 5.00 -4.48 4.75
CA LEU A 63 3.76 -4.18 5.46
C LEU A 63 3.77 -4.58 6.93
N THR A 64 4.55 -5.57 7.35
CA THR A 64 4.63 -5.96 8.78
C THR A 64 4.94 -4.77 9.71
N PRO A 65 5.98 -3.95 9.46
CA PRO A 65 6.23 -2.77 10.31
C PRO A 65 5.12 -1.71 10.20
N THR A 66 4.52 -1.55 9.00
CA THR A 66 3.40 -0.61 8.77
C THR A 66 2.18 -1.04 9.57
N THR A 67 1.78 -2.30 9.46
CA THR A 67 0.68 -2.90 10.23
C THR A 67 0.90 -2.77 11.74
N SER A 68 2.10 -3.10 12.23
CA SER A 68 2.42 -2.95 13.66
C SER A 68 2.26 -1.51 14.13
N ARG A 69 2.64 -0.52 13.31
CA ARG A 69 2.42 0.89 13.62
C ARG A 69 0.94 1.26 13.60
N GLN A 70 0.19 0.84 12.57
CA GLN A 70 -1.25 1.06 12.46
C GLN A 70 -2.00 0.51 13.68
N LEU A 71 -1.68 -0.70 14.11
CA LEU A 71 -2.30 -1.32 15.29
C LEU A 71 -2.05 -0.51 16.56
N ARG A 72 -0.80 -0.07 16.81
CA ARG A 72 -0.50 0.82 17.95
C ARG A 72 -1.24 2.16 17.89
N MET A 73 -1.39 2.74 16.70
CA MET A 73 -2.15 3.98 16.53
C MET A 73 -3.64 3.75 16.80
N LEU A 74 -4.23 2.63 16.35
CA LEU A 74 -5.62 2.27 16.66
C LEU A 74 -5.83 2.06 18.15
N GLU A 75 -4.95 1.35 18.84
CA GLU A 75 -4.99 1.17 20.32
C GLU A 75 -4.95 2.53 21.04
N SER A 76 -4.10 3.45 20.58
CA SER A 76 -4.04 4.81 21.14
C SER A 76 -5.34 5.59 20.91
N LEU A 77 -5.98 5.46 19.74
CA LEU A 77 -7.28 6.09 19.48
C LEU A 77 -8.39 5.51 20.38
N ASP A 78 -8.39 4.21 20.59
CA ASP A 78 -9.35 3.54 21.47
C ASP A 78 -9.20 4.04 22.92
N ALA A 79 -7.97 4.14 23.41
CA ALA A 79 -7.69 4.67 24.75
C ALA A 79 -8.13 6.15 24.94
N GLN A 80 -8.18 6.92 23.82
CA GLN A 80 -8.64 8.30 23.80
C GLN A 80 -10.15 8.45 23.53
N GLY A 81 -10.90 7.36 23.35
CA GLY A 81 -12.31 7.39 22.96
C GLY A 81 -12.54 7.87 21.50
N ARG A 82 -11.50 7.88 20.66
CA ARG A 82 -11.53 8.39 19.26
C ARG A 82 -11.54 7.29 18.21
N GLY A 83 -11.77 6.04 18.60
CA GLY A 83 -11.78 4.87 17.72
C GLY A 83 -12.82 4.91 16.58
N LYS A 84 -13.78 5.87 16.64
CA LYS A 84 -14.79 6.15 15.60
C LYS A 84 -14.63 7.53 14.95
N ASP A 85 -13.55 8.25 15.22
CA ASP A 85 -13.27 9.51 14.55
C ASP A 85 -12.69 9.25 13.15
N LEU A 86 -13.48 9.53 12.11
CA LEU A 86 -13.15 9.23 10.72
C LEU A 86 -11.82 9.88 10.29
N ARG A 87 -11.55 11.12 10.73
CA ARG A 87 -10.28 11.81 10.44
C ARG A 87 -9.10 11.05 11.04
N SER A 88 -9.21 10.65 12.31
CA SER A 88 -8.16 9.89 12.98
C SER A 88 -7.91 8.54 12.32
N LEU A 89 -8.95 7.85 11.86
CA LEU A 89 -8.83 6.59 11.12
C LEU A 89 -8.13 6.80 9.78
N ALA A 90 -8.47 7.88 9.05
CA ALA A 90 -7.78 8.25 7.81
C ALA A 90 -6.29 8.57 8.07
N GLU A 91 -5.95 9.25 9.18
CA GLU A 91 -4.56 9.49 9.57
C GLU A 91 -3.79 8.19 9.86
N VAL A 92 -4.42 7.21 10.52
CA VAL A 92 -3.81 5.88 10.76
C VAL A 92 -3.49 5.16 9.44
N LEU A 93 -4.31 5.33 8.41
CA LEU A 93 -4.05 4.79 7.08
C LEU A 93 -2.92 5.53 6.37
N VAL A 94 -3.04 6.88 6.28
CA VAL A 94 -2.21 7.71 5.40
C VAL A 94 -0.79 7.91 5.94
N ARG A 95 -0.63 8.27 7.24
CA ARG A 95 0.68 8.66 7.78
C ARG A 95 1.74 7.57 7.65
N PRO A 96 1.49 6.30 8.03
CA PRO A 96 2.48 5.23 7.86
C PRO A 96 2.83 4.96 6.39
N MET A 97 1.90 5.18 5.46
CA MET A 97 2.17 5.01 4.03
C MET A 97 3.02 6.14 3.46
N VAL A 98 2.78 7.40 3.86
CA VAL A 98 3.62 8.55 3.46
C VAL A 98 5.06 8.39 3.95
N GLU A 99 5.26 7.84 5.15
CA GLU A 99 6.59 7.58 5.70
C GLU A 99 7.38 6.51 4.90
N ARG A 100 6.70 5.72 4.06
CA ARG A 100 7.32 4.77 3.15
C ARG A 100 7.95 5.40 1.91
N LEU A 101 7.71 6.66 1.63
CA LEU A 101 8.24 7.34 0.44
C LEU A 101 9.78 7.32 0.34
N GLY A 102 10.48 7.11 1.45
CA GLY A 102 11.92 7.19 1.49
C GLY A 102 12.43 8.62 1.32
N SER A 103 13.74 8.73 1.08
CA SER A 103 14.43 9.98 0.77
C SER A 103 15.30 9.82 -0.48
N PRO A 104 15.85 10.91 -1.04
CA PRO A 104 16.80 10.80 -2.15
C PRO A 104 18.03 9.93 -1.83
N GLU A 105 18.48 9.93 -0.56
CA GLU A 105 19.62 9.14 -0.07
C GLU A 105 19.24 7.67 0.17
N HIS A 106 17.96 7.43 0.51
CA HIS A 106 17.42 6.09 0.80
C HIS A 106 16.13 5.90 0.01
N PRO A 107 16.22 5.63 -1.31
CA PRO A 107 15.05 5.49 -2.15
C PRO A 107 14.21 4.28 -1.77
N SER A 108 12.89 4.45 -1.75
CA SER A 108 11.91 3.36 -1.67
C SER A 108 11.41 3.00 -3.07
N TRP A 109 11.01 1.76 -3.25
CA TRP A 109 10.42 1.22 -4.48
C TRP A 109 9.06 0.59 -4.23
N PHE A 110 8.66 0.55 -2.95
CA PHE A 110 7.51 -0.23 -2.50
C PHE A 110 6.18 0.27 -3.06
N LEU A 111 5.97 1.59 -3.07
CA LEU A 111 4.68 2.15 -3.50
C LEU A 111 4.46 1.97 -5.01
N ARG A 112 5.52 2.06 -5.80
CA ARG A 112 5.47 1.74 -7.24
C ARG A 112 5.29 0.24 -7.49
N PHE A 113 5.94 -0.60 -6.67
CA PHE A 113 5.72 -2.04 -6.71
C PHE A 113 4.24 -2.37 -6.43
N VAL A 114 3.65 -1.80 -5.37
CA VAL A 114 2.22 -1.99 -5.05
C VAL A 114 1.33 -1.53 -6.20
N ALA A 115 1.57 -0.33 -6.77
CA ALA A 115 0.80 0.18 -7.89
C ALA A 115 0.86 -0.75 -9.11
N ASN A 116 2.02 -1.34 -9.42
CA ASN A 116 2.16 -2.31 -10.50
C ASN A 116 1.47 -3.65 -10.19
N ALA A 117 1.44 -4.06 -8.92
CA ALA A 117 0.83 -5.32 -8.50
C ALA A 117 -0.71 -5.30 -8.56
N LEU A 118 -1.33 -4.13 -8.41
CA LEU A 118 -2.79 -3.98 -8.49
C LEU A 118 -3.40 -4.45 -9.82
N TYR A 119 -2.63 -4.43 -10.91
CA TYR A 119 -3.09 -4.78 -12.25
C TYR A 119 -2.71 -6.21 -12.68
N VAL A 120 -2.17 -7.02 -11.79
CA VAL A 120 -1.80 -8.41 -12.09
C VAL A 120 -2.83 -9.33 -11.44
N GLU A 121 -3.75 -9.91 -12.24
CA GLU A 121 -4.88 -10.72 -11.75
C GLU A 121 -4.45 -11.85 -10.81
N GLU A 122 -3.33 -12.52 -11.13
CA GLU A 122 -2.80 -13.64 -10.33
C GLU A 122 -2.17 -13.20 -8.99
N ILE A 123 -1.98 -11.89 -8.80
CA ILE A 123 -1.25 -11.28 -7.68
C ILE A 123 -2.10 -10.19 -7.00
N ALA A 124 -3.29 -9.91 -7.53
CA ALA A 124 -4.16 -8.87 -7.03
C ALA A 124 -4.31 -8.94 -5.50
N PRO A 125 -4.12 -7.81 -4.78
CA PRO A 125 -4.05 -7.78 -3.32
C PRO A 125 -5.36 -8.13 -2.61
N PHE A 126 -6.43 -8.39 -3.36
CA PHE A 126 -7.76 -8.66 -2.80
C PHE A 126 -7.86 -10.00 -2.05
N ASP A 127 -6.93 -10.93 -2.27
CA ASP A 127 -6.85 -12.18 -1.51
C ASP A 127 -5.89 -12.10 -0.31
N LEU A 128 -5.38 -10.89 0.01
CA LEU A 128 -4.52 -10.64 1.16
C LEU A 128 -5.28 -10.57 2.49
N SER A 129 -6.61 -10.75 2.46
CA SER A 129 -7.47 -10.64 3.64
C SER A 129 -7.13 -11.59 4.79
N ALA A 130 -6.50 -12.72 4.49
CA ALA A 130 -6.10 -13.73 5.47
C ALA A 130 -4.68 -13.53 6.04
N GLN A 131 -3.95 -12.49 5.60
CA GLN A 131 -2.56 -12.31 5.98
C GLN A 131 -2.41 -11.43 7.22
N GLU A 132 -1.62 -11.86 8.20
CA GLU A 132 -1.39 -11.11 9.45
C GLU A 132 -0.80 -9.70 9.17
N TRP A 133 0.03 -9.58 8.13
CA TRP A 133 0.64 -8.30 7.75
C TRP A 133 -0.33 -7.31 7.07
N THR A 134 -1.59 -7.70 6.80
CA THR A 134 -2.66 -6.79 6.35
C THR A 134 -3.66 -6.44 7.44
N ARG A 135 -3.55 -7.03 8.63
CA ARG A 135 -4.50 -6.87 9.73
C ARG A 135 -4.80 -5.40 10.07
N GLY A 136 -3.78 -4.55 10.06
CA GLY A 136 -3.95 -3.10 10.31
C GLY A 136 -4.89 -2.46 9.29
N LEU A 137 -4.66 -2.74 8.00
CA LEU A 137 -5.49 -2.25 6.89
C LEU A 137 -6.94 -2.71 7.02
N HIS A 138 -7.18 -3.99 7.34
CA HIS A 138 -8.53 -4.53 7.51
C HIS A 138 -9.28 -3.89 8.67
N LEU A 139 -8.63 -3.71 9.81
CA LEU A 139 -9.26 -3.05 10.96
C LEU A 139 -9.59 -1.58 10.65
N ILE A 140 -8.72 -0.85 9.94
CA ILE A 140 -8.98 0.52 9.51
C ILE A 140 -10.17 0.55 8.57
N ARG A 141 -10.20 -0.33 7.55
CA ARG A 141 -11.32 -0.43 6.59
C ARG A 141 -12.64 -0.66 7.31
N THR A 142 -12.73 -1.68 8.15
CA THR A 142 -13.94 -2.00 8.91
C THR A 142 -14.43 -0.81 9.74
N ARG A 143 -13.52 -0.12 10.45
CA ARG A 143 -13.88 1.04 11.26
C ARG A 143 -14.35 2.24 10.43
N ILE A 144 -13.74 2.49 9.28
CA ILE A 144 -14.17 3.53 8.33
C ILE A 144 -15.54 3.18 7.77
N GLU A 145 -15.77 1.95 7.33
CA GLU A 145 -17.06 1.48 6.85
C GLU A 145 -18.15 1.59 7.93
N ASP A 146 -17.80 1.31 9.19
CA ASP A 146 -18.71 1.50 10.34
C ASP A 146 -19.09 2.97 10.57
N CYS A 147 -18.18 3.90 10.31
CA CYS A 147 -18.46 5.35 10.38
C CYS A 147 -19.38 5.83 9.25
N LEU A 148 -19.49 5.08 8.17
CA LEU A 148 -20.22 5.44 6.95
C LEU A 148 -21.51 4.61 6.74
N ARG A 149 -22.05 4.01 7.80
CA ARG A 149 -23.22 3.10 7.72
C ARG A 149 -24.48 3.74 7.15
N ASP A 150 -24.58 5.05 7.17
CA ASP A 150 -25.71 5.79 6.57
C ASP A 150 -25.66 5.79 5.04
N LEU A 151 -24.55 5.35 4.44
CA LEU A 151 -24.41 5.19 3.00
C LEU A 151 -24.73 3.75 2.57
N PRO A 152 -25.32 3.56 1.37
CA PRO A 152 -25.45 2.23 0.76
C PRO A 152 -24.12 1.48 0.70
N GLU A 153 -24.17 0.14 0.82
CA GLU A 153 -22.98 -0.71 0.90
C GLU A 153 -22.09 -0.56 -0.34
N GLU A 154 -22.69 -0.52 -1.53
CA GLU A 154 -22.00 -0.37 -2.81
C GLU A 154 -21.22 0.96 -2.85
N ILE A 155 -21.85 2.05 -2.39
CA ILE A 155 -21.21 3.36 -2.33
C ILE A 155 -20.05 3.37 -1.32
N ARG A 156 -20.18 2.68 -0.19
CA ARG A 156 -19.09 2.59 0.79
C ARG A 156 -17.88 1.84 0.23
N ALA A 157 -18.12 0.72 -0.45
CA ALA A 157 -17.09 -0.08 -1.08
C ALA A 157 -16.35 0.73 -2.17
N ASP A 158 -17.10 1.36 -3.08
CA ASP A 158 -16.52 2.21 -4.13
C ASP A 158 -15.68 3.36 -3.56
N ARG A 159 -16.17 4.02 -2.51
CA ARG A 159 -15.43 5.15 -1.88
C ARG A 159 -14.16 4.70 -1.17
N TRP A 160 -14.19 3.54 -0.55
CA TRP A 160 -12.97 2.94 -0.03
C TRP A 160 -11.95 2.68 -1.14
N ASP A 161 -12.38 2.09 -2.25
CA ASP A 161 -11.51 1.79 -3.38
C ASP A 161 -11.00 3.06 -4.06
N PHE A 162 -11.83 4.10 -4.19
CA PHE A 162 -11.39 5.43 -4.67
C PHE A 162 -10.34 6.05 -3.76
N PHE A 163 -10.53 5.99 -2.43
CA PHE A 163 -9.57 6.54 -1.48
C PHE A 163 -8.22 5.77 -1.53
N ILE A 164 -8.25 4.45 -1.53
CA ILE A 164 -7.04 3.62 -1.65
C ILE A 164 -6.36 3.86 -3.00
N GLY A 165 -7.11 3.90 -4.09
CA GLY A 165 -6.59 4.18 -5.43
C GLY A 165 -5.90 5.55 -5.50
N LEU A 166 -6.55 6.60 -4.99
CA LEU A 166 -5.98 7.95 -4.88
C LEU A 166 -4.68 7.94 -4.07
N LEU A 167 -4.70 7.34 -2.88
CA LEU A 167 -3.56 7.28 -1.98
C LEU A 167 -2.37 6.58 -2.65
N LEU A 168 -2.57 5.37 -3.13
CA LEU A 168 -1.50 4.57 -3.73
C LEU A 168 -0.93 5.21 -5.00
N HIS A 169 -1.80 5.72 -5.90
CA HIS A 169 -1.35 6.37 -7.12
C HIS A 169 -0.53 7.63 -6.82
N THR A 170 -1.03 8.48 -5.92
CA THR A 170 -0.34 9.73 -5.53
C THR A 170 1.02 9.43 -4.92
N LEU A 171 1.10 8.44 -4.02
CA LEU A 171 2.35 8.07 -3.37
C LEU A 171 3.34 7.40 -4.33
N ALA A 172 2.88 6.53 -5.24
CA ALA A 172 3.72 5.92 -6.27
C ALA A 172 4.30 6.96 -7.22
N GLN A 173 3.51 7.95 -7.63
CA GLN A 173 3.99 9.10 -8.41
C GLN A 173 5.01 9.93 -7.63
N ARG A 174 4.78 10.18 -6.36
CA ARG A 174 5.71 10.92 -5.51
C ARG A 174 7.04 10.18 -5.37
N GLU A 175 6.99 8.88 -5.12
CA GLU A 175 8.17 8.00 -5.04
C GLU A 175 8.99 8.06 -6.34
N ARG A 176 8.34 7.91 -7.50
CA ARG A 176 8.98 8.03 -8.82
C ARG A 176 9.69 9.37 -9.02
N LEU A 177 9.06 10.44 -8.61
CA LEU A 177 9.60 11.78 -8.78
C LEU A 177 10.76 12.07 -7.80
N LEU A 178 10.77 11.49 -6.62
CA LEU A 178 11.92 11.57 -5.70
C LEU A 178 13.14 10.86 -6.28
N GLN A 179 12.94 9.69 -6.89
CA GLN A 179 14.02 8.93 -7.54
C GLN A 179 14.58 9.61 -8.80
N ALA A 180 13.72 10.24 -9.62
CA ALA A 180 14.14 10.84 -10.90
C ALA A 180 15.01 12.11 -10.75
N ARG A 181 14.93 12.81 -9.63
CA ARG A 181 15.53 14.15 -9.46
C ARG A 181 16.83 14.19 -8.65
N GLY A 182 17.22 13.09 -7.98
CA GLY A 182 18.37 13.10 -7.08
C GLY A 182 18.22 14.12 -5.93
N ALA A 183 19.32 14.43 -5.24
CA ALA A 183 19.36 15.27 -4.03
C ALA A 183 18.99 16.77 -4.23
N GLY A 184 18.66 17.20 -5.46
CA GLY A 184 18.36 18.63 -5.78
C GLY A 184 16.88 19.04 -5.71
N ALA A 185 15.97 18.19 -5.26
CA ALA A 185 14.52 18.44 -5.31
C ALA A 185 14.02 19.25 -4.11
N GLN A 186 14.46 20.50 -3.93
CA GLN A 186 14.12 21.35 -2.78
C GLN A 186 12.69 21.95 -2.81
N ASP A 187 11.96 21.91 -3.92
CA ASP A 187 10.68 22.63 -4.10
C ASP A 187 9.42 21.80 -3.89
N ARG A 188 9.42 20.79 -3.01
CA ARG A 188 8.20 19.99 -2.78
C ARG A 188 7.65 20.15 -1.38
N PRO A 189 6.29 20.10 -1.25
CA PRO A 189 5.65 20.07 0.05
C PRO A 189 6.29 18.99 0.93
N SER A 190 6.49 19.29 2.21
CA SER A 190 7.00 18.33 3.17
C SER A 190 6.12 17.08 3.21
N GLN A 191 6.67 15.94 3.61
CA GLN A 191 5.88 14.72 3.79
C GLN A 191 4.70 14.93 4.75
N SER A 192 4.89 15.80 5.76
CA SER A 192 3.83 16.15 6.70
C SER A 192 2.67 16.90 6.03
N LEU A 193 2.96 17.85 5.14
CA LEU A 193 1.93 18.56 4.38
C LEU A 193 1.21 17.61 3.42
N LEU A 194 1.96 16.76 2.71
CA LEU A 194 1.37 15.74 1.84
C LEU A 194 0.44 14.79 2.62
N ALA A 195 0.84 14.35 3.80
CA ALA A 195 0.01 13.48 4.63
C ALA A 195 -1.27 14.18 5.09
N ALA A 196 -1.18 15.44 5.51
CA ALA A 196 -2.34 16.22 5.94
C ALA A 196 -3.33 16.44 4.78
N ASP A 197 -2.84 16.84 3.61
CA ASP A 197 -3.65 17.06 2.41
C ASP A 197 -4.31 15.77 1.90
N LEU A 198 -3.59 14.66 1.91
CA LEU A 198 -4.16 13.34 1.57
C LEU A 198 -5.26 12.89 2.53
N VAL A 199 -5.16 13.23 3.81
CA VAL A 199 -6.23 13.00 4.79
C VAL A 199 -7.45 13.86 4.44
N ASP A 200 -7.26 15.15 4.18
CA ASP A 200 -8.35 16.06 3.84
C ASP A 200 -9.09 15.64 2.57
N VAL A 201 -8.36 15.33 1.50
CA VAL A 201 -8.93 14.85 0.24
C VAL A 201 -9.59 13.48 0.40
N GLY A 202 -8.94 12.57 1.16
CA GLY A 202 -9.51 11.25 1.46
C GLY A 202 -10.85 11.35 2.21
N LEU A 203 -10.94 12.23 3.18
CA LEU A 203 -12.20 12.50 3.88
C LEU A 203 -13.27 13.03 2.92
N ALA A 204 -12.92 13.96 2.03
CA ALA A 204 -13.85 14.49 1.03
C ALA A 204 -14.37 13.37 0.10
N VAL A 205 -13.51 12.42 -0.30
CA VAL A 205 -13.91 11.25 -1.08
C VAL A 205 -14.87 10.36 -0.29
N LEU A 206 -14.53 10.03 0.96
CA LEU A 206 -15.33 9.13 1.80
C LEU A 206 -16.70 9.72 2.16
N THR A 207 -16.79 11.04 2.38
CA THR A 207 -18.00 11.71 2.89
C THR A 207 -18.76 12.51 1.83
N ALA A 208 -18.36 12.46 0.57
CA ALA A 208 -19.03 13.17 -0.51
C ALA A 208 -20.56 12.90 -0.51
N GLU A 209 -21.37 13.91 -0.74
CA GLU A 209 -22.83 13.75 -0.82
C GLU A 209 -23.21 12.83 -1.99
N VAL A 210 -24.16 11.92 -1.75
CA VAL A 210 -24.74 11.09 -2.82
C VAL A 210 -25.75 11.93 -3.58
N SER A 211 -25.42 12.27 -4.83
CA SER A 211 -26.28 13.11 -5.67
C SER A 211 -27.62 12.44 -5.98
N PRO A 212 -28.69 13.23 -6.32
CA PRO A 212 -29.95 12.65 -6.79
C PRO A 212 -29.79 11.78 -8.03
N ALA A 213 -28.77 12.05 -8.88
CA ALA A 213 -28.49 11.21 -10.05
C ALA A 213 -27.99 9.83 -9.65
N THR A 214 -27.03 9.78 -8.72
CA THR A 214 -26.48 8.52 -8.18
C THR A 214 -27.56 7.71 -7.47
N ARG A 215 -28.43 8.35 -6.67
CA ARG A 215 -29.55 7.67 -5.98
C ARG A 215 -30.49 6.99 -6.97
N ARG A 216 -30.86 7.68 -8.07
CA ARG A 216 -31.72 7.08 -9.11
C ARG A 216 -31.09 5.82 -9.74
N VAL A 217 -29.78 5.81 -9.94
CA VAL A 217 -29.08 4.62 -10.47
C VAL A 217 -29.12 3.48 -9.47
N LEU A 218 -28.86 3.73 -8.19
CA LEU A 218 -28.95 2.72 -7.11
C LEU A 218 -30.35 2.08 -7.05
N ASP A 219 -31.39 2.92 -7.08
CA ASP A 219 -32.80 2.46 -7.00
C ASP A 219 -33.22 1.64 -8.22
N SER A 220 -32.53 1.79 -9.35
CA SER A 220 -32.85 1.10 -10.62
C SER A 220 -32.02 -0.16 -10.85
N SER A 221 -31.00 -0.42 -10.01
CA SER A 221 -30.16 -1.63 -10.11
C SER A 221 -30.92 -2.86 -9.60
N PRO A 222 -31.02 -3.96 -10.35
CA PRO A 222 -31.63 -5.21 -9.86
C PRO A 222 -30.79 -5.78 -8.72
N GLN A 223 -31.45 -6.19 -7.64
CA GLN A 223 -30.86 -6.90 -6.49
C GLN A 223 -30.40 -8.31 -6.86
#